data_9fbd3a83c53c4ce5d7ffdd481d2faa8a
#
_entry.id   9fbd3a83c53c4ce5d7ffdd481d2faa8a
#
_cell.length_a   1.000
_cell.length_b   1.000
_cell.length_c   1.000
_cell.angle_alpha   90.00
_cell.angle_beta   90.00
_cell.angle_gamma   90.00
#
_symmetry.space_group_name_H-M   'P 1'
#
loop_
_entity.id
_entity.type
_entity.pdbx_description
1 polymer ?
#
loop_
_entity_poly.entity_id
_entity_poly.type
_entity_poly.pdbx_seq_one_letter_code
_entity_poly.pdbx_strand_id
1 'polypeptide(L)'
;LARWAAIAVAALASAACDPQRISELEEGVSTEMDVRDRFGVPDNVWNEPGGAHTLEYNRQPAGQRNYMITIGADGKMSALRQVLTPENFARITPGMEMQEVRRRLGKPAKVTPYALSGETHHDWRFLEPPTTPLVFSVITTDGRSVARTMTTPDMDAPENGRGR
;
A
#
# COMPACT_ATOMS: atom_id res chain seq x y z
N LEU A 1 3.73 -14.80 50.13
CA LEU A 1 4.88 -14.69 49.26
C LEU A 1 4.48 -15.08 47.85
N ALA A 2 4.77 -14.19 46.84
CA ALA A 2 4.71 -14.42 45.39
C ALA A 2 3.35 -14.29 44.70
N ARG A 3 3.07 -13.06 44.23
CA ARG A 3 2.05 -12.73 43.21
C ARG A 3 2.73 -11.75 42.25
N TRP A 4 3.38 -12.25 41.18
CA TRP A 4 3.83 -11.48 40.01
C TRP A 4 4.01 -12.43 38.85
N ALA A 5 2.95 -12.66 38.06
CA ALA A 5 3.08 -13.19 36.70
C ALA A 5 1.70 -13.13 36.01
N ALA A 6 1.35 -12.01 35.44
CA ALA A 6 0.28 -11.94 34.43
C ALA A 6 0.23 -10.51 33.87
N ILE A 7 1.05 -10.16 32.90
CA ILE A 7 0.78 -9.10 31.89
C ILE A 7 1.85 -9.27 30.81
N ALA A 8 1.57 -10.03 29.78
CA ALA A 8 2.26 -9.96 28.48
C ALA A 8 1.59 -10.89 27.44
N VAL A 9 0.31 -10.68 27.14
CA VAL A 9 -0.32 -11.24 25.92
C VAL A 9 -1.42 -10.28 25.49
N ALA A 10 -1.09 -9.24 24.78
CA ALA A 10 -2.08 -8.39 24.09
C ALA A 10 -1.45 -7.50 23.02
N ALA A 11 -0.74 -8.07 22.05
CA ALA A 11 -0.18 -7.29 20.94
C ALA A 11 -0.05 -8.06 19.61
N LEU A 12 -0.88 -9.06 19.34
CA LEU A 12 -0.80 -9.85 18.10
C LEU A 12 -2.14 -10.05 17.37
N ALA A 13 -3.09 -9.15 17.53
CA ALA A 13 -4.43 -9.33 16.94
C ALA A 13 -4.81 -8.28 15.87
N SER A 14 -3.86 -7.57 15.26
CA SER A 14 -4.22 -6.45 14.35
C SER A 14 -4.06 -6.72 12.85
N ALA A 15 -3.60 -7.90 12.41
CA ALA A 15 -3.37 -8.16 10.99
C ALA A 15 -4.51 -8.92 10.25
N ALA A 16 -5.53 -9.42 10.96
CA ALA A 16 -6.55 -10.29 10.37
C ALA A 16 -7.90 -9.60 10.07
N CYS A 17 -8.04 -8.29 10.32
CA CYS A 17 -9.33 -7.60 10.27
C CYS A 17 -9.57 -6.69 9.06
N ASP A 18 -8.63 -6.56 8.13
CA ASP A 18 -8.76 -5.64 6.99
C ASP A 18 -9.94 -5.94 6.04
N PRO A 19 -10.18 -7.19 5.57
CA PRO A 19 -11.25 -7.44 4.61
C PRO A 19 -12.66 -7.19 5.18
N GLN A 20 -12.88 -7.52 6.45
CA GLN A 20 -14.18 -7.39 7.09
C GLN A 20 -14.50 -5.93 7.44
N ARG A 21 -13.50 -5.14 7.82
CA ARG A 21 -13.65 -3.70 8.07
C ARG A 21 -13.91 -2.91 6.80
N ILE A 22 -13.29 -3.32 5.68
CA ILE A 22 -13.48 -2.71 4.38
C ILE A 22 -14.89 -2.93 3.85
N SER A 23 -15.47 -4.12 4.04
CA SER A 23 -16.82 -4.47 3.58
C SER A 23 -17.95 -3.68 4.26
N GLU A 24 -17.65 -3.00 5.36
CA GLU A 24 -18.61 -2.14 6.08
C GLU A 24 -18.60 -0.69 5.59
N LEU A 25 -17.69 -0.32 4.68
CA LEU A 25 -17.62 1.01 4.08
C LEU A 25 -18.33 1.01 2.72
N GLU A 26 -19.17 2.00 2.50
CA GLU A 26 -19.99 2.16 1.29
C GLU A 26 -19.71 3.49 0.61
N GLU A 27 -19.35 3.44 -0.68
CA GLU A 27 -19.11 4.63 -1.50
C GLU A 27 -20.38 5.49 -1.62
N GLY A 28 -20.24 6.79 -1.42
CA GLY A 28 -21.35 7.75 -1.40
C GLY A 28 -22.12 7.84 -0.08
N VAL A 29 -21.87 6.94 0.86
CA VAL A 29 -22.56 6.87 2.17
C VAL A 29 -21.60 7.13 3.31
N SER A 30 -20.54 6.34 3.43
CA SER A 30 -19.56 6.44 4.52
C SER A 30 -18.84 7.79 4.50
N THR A 31 -18.62 8.35 5.68
CA THR A 31 -17.92 9.62 5.87
C THR A 31 -16.41 9.41 6.02
N GLU A 32 -15.64 10.51 5.95
CA GLU A 32 -14.21 10.46 6.29
C GLU A 32 -13.96 9.93 7.70
N MET A 33 -14.84 10.25 8.65
CA MET A 33 -14.73 9.76 10.03
C MET A 33 -14.86 8.23 10.06
N ASP A 34 -15.84 7.66 9.35
CA ASP A 34 -16.00 6.21 9.26
C ASP A 34 -14.76 5.54 8.66
N VAL A 35 -14.14 6.17 7.64
CA VAL A 35 -12.88 5.68 7.05
C VAL A 35 -11.76 5.70 8.08
N ARG A 36 -11.57 6.82 8.80
CA ARG A 36 -10.52 6.96 9.81
C ARG A 36 -10.73 6.03 11.00
N ASP A 37 -11.96 5.75 11.40
CA ASP A 37 -12.28 4.79 12.46
C ASP A 37 -11.90 3.35 12.06
N ARG A 38 -11.96 3.03 10.76
CA ARG A 38 -11.61 1.69 10.23
C ARG A 38 -10.13 1.54 9.91
N PHE A 39 -9.53 2.54 9.25
CA PHE A 39 -8.18 2.49 8.72
C PHE A 39 -7.14 3.17 9.63
N GLY A 40 -7.58 4.02 10.55
CA GLY A 40 -6.72 4.83 11.40
C GLY A 40 -6.29 6.14 10.74
N VAL A 41 -5.17 6.68 11.18
CA VAL A 41 -4.57 7.89 10.60
C VAL A 41 -3.95 7.55 9.24
N PRO A 42 -4.26 8.31 8.17
CA PRO A 42 -3.63 8.08 6.87
C PRO A 42 -2.15 8.44 6.90
N ASP A 43 -1.35 7.72 6.11
CA ASP A 43 0.09 8.01 5.95
C ASP A 43 0.33 9.32 5.21
N ASN A 44 -0.58 9.67 4.32
CA ASN A 44 -0.54 10.93 3.56
C ASN A 44 -1.96 11.35 3.12
N VAL A 45 -2.10 12.64 2.81
CA VAL A 45 -3.33 13.21 2.26
C VAL A 45 -2.97 13.98 0.99
N TRP A 46 -3.56 13.57 -0.13
CA TRP A 46 -3.40 14.22 -1.43
C TRP A 46 -4.59 15.12 -1.71
N ASN A 47 -4.34 16.41 -1.89
CA ASN A 47 -5.39 17.34 -2.32
C ASN A 47 -5.77 17.07 -3.78
N GLU A 48 -7.06 17.04 -4.05
CA GLU A 48 -7.65 16.84 -5.38
C GLU A 48 -8.41 18.10 -5.81
N PRO A 49 -8.61 18.30 -7.11
CA PRO A 49 -9.42 19.39 -7.61
C PRO A 49 -10.85 19.37 -7.03
N GLY A 50 -11.44 20.55 -6.85
CA GLY A 50 -12.83 20.67 -6.42
C GLY A 50 -13.08 20.44 -4.93
N GLY A 51 -12.02 20.48 -4.09
CA GLY A 51 -12.16 20.34 -2.65
C GLY A 51 -12.22 18.88 -2.14
N ALA A 52 -12.08 17.92 -3.03
CA ALA A 52 -11.88 16.53 -2.66
C ALA A 52 -10.45 16.29 -2.18
N HIS A 53 -10.19 15.17 -1.53
CA HIS A 53 -8.85 14.72 -1.15
C HIS A 53 -8.79 13.20 -1.08
N THR A 54 -7.58 12.65 -1.27
CA THR A 54 -7.33 11.22 -1.21
C THR A 54 -6.46 10.87 0.00
N LEU A 55 -6.97 9.99 0.83
CA LEU A 55 -6.26 9.45 2.00
C LEU A 55 -5.44 8.23 1.55
N GLU A 56 -4.13 8.26 1.83
CA GLU A 56 -3.21 7.17 1.53
C GLU A 56 -3.01 6.29 2.76
N TYR A 57 -3.22 4.99 2.61
CA TYR A 57 -2.96 3.99 3.65
C TYR A 57 -2.04 2.90 3.11
N ASN A 58 -0.80 2.90 3.56
CA ASN A 58 0.19 1.92 3.17
C ASN A 58 0.23 0.75 4.17
N ARG A 59 0.22 -0.47 3.64
CA ARG A 59 0.43 -1.68 4.44
C ARG A 59 1.81 -2.30 4.20
N GLN A 60 2.65 -1.61 3.44
CA GLN A 60 4.05 -1.97 3.20
C GLN A 60 4.93 -1.64 4.42
N PRO A 61 6.01 -2.39 4.68
CA PRO A 61 6.45 -3.61 4.02
C PRO A 61 5.79 -4.88 4.59
N ALA A 62 5.07 -4.80 5.72
CA ALA A 62 4.50 -5.94 6.41
C ALA A 62 3.34 -6.59 5.63
N GLY A 63 2.56 -5.76 4.90
CA GLY A 63 1.48 -6.22 4.05
C GLY A 63 1.82 -6.09 2.56
N GLN A 64 0.87 -6.51 1.71
CA GLN A 64 1.00 -6.55 0.25
C GLN A 64 -0.09 -5.73 -0.43
N ARG A 65 -0.60 -4.72 0.26
CA ARG A 65 -1.67 -3.84 -0.21
C ARG A 65 -1.40 -2.41 0.18
N ASN A 66 -1.79 -1.47 -0.69
CA ASN A 66 -1.92 -0.06 -0.37
C ASN A 66 -3.33 0.39 -0.78
N TYR A 67 -3.91 1.28 -0.01
CA TYR A 67 -5.25 1.80 -0.27
C TYR A 67 -5.19 3.30 -0.52
N MET A 68 -5.90 3.73 -1.56
CA MET A 68 -6.22 5.12 -1.84
C MET A 68 -7.72 5.30 -1.65
N ILE A 69 -8.12 6.15 -0.70
CA ILE A 69 -9.52 6.38 -0.36
C ILE A 69 -9.84 7.84 -0.60
N THR A 70 -10.67 8.11 -1.58
CA THR A 70 -11.04 9.48 -1.96
C THR A 70 -12.26 9.93 -1.19
N ILE A 71 -12.15 11.10 -0.57
CA ILE A 71 -13.22 11.80 0.11
C ILE A 71 -13.65 12.98 -0.79
N GLY A 72 -14.92 13.02 -1.12
CA GLY A 72 -15.50 14.11 -1.89
C GLY A 72 -15.58 15.42 -1.10
N ALA A 73 -15.85 16.52 -1.79
CA ALA A 73 -16.06 17.84 -1.16
C ALA A 73 -17.25 17.86 -0.17
N ASP A 74 -18.14 16.89 -0.25
CA ASP A 74 -19.27 16.68 0.69
C ASP A 74 -18.88 15.91 1.95
N GLY A 75 -17.57 15.54 2.10
CA GLY A 75 -17.06 14.78 3.24
C GLY A 75 -17.36 13.28 3.20
N LYS A 76 -17.91 12.77 2.10
CA LYS A 76 -18.22 11.36 1.93
C LYS A 76 -17.15 10.64 1.11
N MET A 77 -16.94 9.37 1.42
CA MET A 77 -16.07 8.48 0.64
C MET A 77 -16.66 8.28 -0.76
N SER A 78 -15.99 8.76 -1.79
CA SER A 78 -16.39 8.59 -3.18
C SER A 78 -15.71 7.40 -3.87
N ALA A 79 -14.57 6.95 -3.35
CA ALA A 79 -13.86 5.79 -3.86
C ALA A 79 -12.97 5.14 -2.80
N LEU A 80 -12.95 3.80 -2.76
CA LEU A 80 -11.99 3.00 -2.01
C LEU A 80 -11.29 2.06 -2.98
N ARG A 81 -9.98 2.19 -3.14
CA ARG A 81 -9.22 1.40 -4.12
C ARG A 81 -7.98 0.78 -3.47
N GLN A 82 -7.84 -0.54 -3.58
CA GLN A 82 -6.57 -1.23 -3.42
C GLN A 82 -5.77 -1.00 -4.72
N VAL A 83 -4.56 -0.42 -4.61
CA VAL A 83 -3.86 0.12 -5.79
C VAL A 83 -2.70 -0.74 -6.30
N LEU A 84 -2.26 -1.75 -5.54
CA LEU A 84 -1.19 -2.64 -5.97
C LEU A 84 -1.76 -3.80 -6.79
N THR A 85 -2.11 -3.50 -8.05
CA THR A 85 -2.71 -4.44 -9.00
C THR A 85 -1.98 -4.41 -10.34
N PRO A 86 -1.98 -5.53 -11.11
CA PRO A 86 -1.37 -5.56 -12.43
C PRO A 86 -1.87 -4.47 -13.37
N GLU A 87 -3.15 -4.13 -13.30
CA GLU A 87 -3.76 -3.08 -14.13
C GLU A 87 -3.18 -1.69 -13.83
N ASN A 88 -2.95 -1.39 -12.54
CA ASN A 88 -2.33 -0.13 -12.14
C ASN A 88 -0.83 -0.11 -12.48
N PHE A 89 -0.15 -1.22 -12.33
CA PHE A 89 1.27 -1.34 -12.71
C PHE A 89 1.48 -1.13 -14.21
N ALA A 90 0.59 -1.65 -15.06
CA ALA A 90 0.64 -1.45 -16.50
C ALA A 90 0.53 0.03 -16.94
N ARG A 91 0.02 0.89 -16.06
CA ARG A 91 -0.08 2.35 -16.30
C ARG A 91 1.18 3.12 -15.89
N ILE A 92 2.15 2.46 -15.27
CA ILE A 92 3.43 3.08 -14.93
C ILE A 92 4.36 2.93 -16.13
N THR A 93 4.68 4.04 -16.77
CA THR A 93 5.42 4.06 -18.03
C THR A 93 6.73 4.84 -17.89
N PRO A 94 7.74 4.53 -18.71
CA PRO A 94 8.97 5.31 -18.76
C PRO A 94 8.69 6.80 -18.97
N GLY A 95 9.44 7.66 -18.27
CA GLY A 95 9.27 9.11 -18.28
C GLY A 95 8.25 9.65 -17.26
N MET A 96 7.43 8.78 -16.64
CA MET A 96 6.50 9.21 -15.58
C MET A 96 7.28 9.71 -14.36
N GLU A 97 6.85 10.84 -13.78
CA GLU A 97 7.46 11.39 -12.58
C GLU A 97 7.20 10.48 -11.37
N MET A 98 8.21 10.30 -10.51
CA MET A 98 8.09 9.47 -9.30
C MET A 98 7.02 9.98 -8.33
N GLN A 99 6.74 11.29 -8.32
CA GLN A 99 5.63 11.82 -7.54
C GLN A 99 4.28 11.29 -8.02
N GLU A 100 4.11 11.17 -9.35
CA GLU A 100 2.90 10.57 -9.92
C GLU A 100 2.79 9.07 -9.60
N VAL A 101 3.92 8.34 -9.70
CA VAL A 101 3.97 6.92 -9.27
C VAL A 101 3.51 6.78 -7.81
N ARG A 102 4.00 7.67 -6.93
CA ARG A 102 3.63 7.71 -5.52
C ARG A 102 2.14 8.00 -5.30
N ARG A 103 1.56 8.92 -6.08
CA ARG A 103 0.11 9.18 -6.02
C ARG A 103 -0.73 7.99 -6.48
N ARG A 104 -0.21 7.17 -7.38
CA ARG A 104 -0.91 5.99 -7.92
C ARG A 104 -0.76 4.75 -7.03
N LEU A 105 0.43 4.48 -6.51
CA LEU A 105 0.77 3.22 -5.84
C LEU A 105 0.96 3.36 -4.33
N GLY A 106 1.09 4.57 -3.82
CA GLY A 106 1.45 4.82 -2.43
C GLY A 106 2.94 4.57 -2.15
N LYS A 107 3.30 4.51 -0.88
CA LYS A 107 4.68 4.32 -0.43
C LYS A 107 5.19 2.93 -0.81
N PRO A 108 6.41 2.80 -1.37
CA PRO A 108 7.03 1.50 -1.61
C PRO A 108 7.42 0.81 -0.30
N ALA A 109 7.53 -0.52 -0.36
CA ALA A 109 8.04 -1.33 0.74
C ALA A 109 9.52 -1.05 1.00
N LYS A 110 10.28 -0.85 -0.08
CA LYS A 110 11.73 -0.67 -0.03
C LYS A 110 12.19 0.27 -1.13
N VAL A 111 13.23 1.04 -0.85
CA VAL A 111 13.98 1.84 -1.83
C VAL A 111 15.44 1.46 -1.72
N THR A 112 16.03 0.98 -2.81
CA THR A 112 17.41 0.49 -2.82
C THR A 112 18.22 1.19 -3.91
N PRO A 113 19.21 2.01 -3.56
CA PRO A 113 20.17 2.55 -4.52
C PRO A 113 21.23 1.51 -4.87
N TYR A 114 21.56 1.39 -6.15
CA TYR A 114 22.61 0.54 -6.69
C TYR A 114 23.72 1.42 -7.27
N ALA A 115 24.76 1.68 -6.48
CA ALA A 115 25.81 2.63 -6.82
C ALA A 115 26.58 2.27 -8.12
N LEU A 116 26.76 0.98 -8.40
CA LEU A 116 27.48 0.53 -9.60
C LEU A 116 26.72 0.77 -10.91
N SER A 117 25.40 0.60 -10.90
CA SER A 117 24.56 0.84 -12.08
C SER A 117 24.02 2.26 -12.15
N GLY A 118 24.09 3.02 -11.05
CA GLY A 118 23.45 4.33 -10.91
C GLY A 118 21.92 4.27 -10.83
N GLU A 119 21.37 3.07 -10.62
CA GLU A 119 19.92 2.86 -10.53
C GLU A 119 19.43 2.95 -9.09
N THR A 120 18.20 3.39 -8.93
CA THR A 120 17.45 3.26 -7.68
C THR A 120 16.18 2.46 -7.94
N HIS A 121 16.00 1.38 -7.20
CA HIS A 121 14.83 0.52 -7.27
C HIS A 121 13.85 0.91 -6.17
N HIS A 122 12.59 1.13 -6.56
CA HIS A 122 11.46 1.37 -5.66
C HIS A 122 10.53 0.17 -5.77
N ASP A 123 10.39 -0.59 -4.69
CA ASP A 123 9.80 -1.92 -4.68
C ASP A 123 8.45 -1.91 -3.94
N TRP A 124 7.42 -2.45 -4.57
CA TRP A 124 6.10 -2.72 -3.96
C TRP A 124 5.84 -4.21 -3.95
N ARG A 125 5.61 -4.77 -2.76
CA ARG A 125 5.20 -6.17 -2.60
C ARG A 125 3.70 -6.27 -2.85
N PHE A 126 3.28 -7.26 -3.63
CA PHE A 126 1.87 -7.48 -3.92
C PHE A 126 1.55 -8.96 -4.09
N LEU A 127 0.26 -9.28 -4.11
CA LEU A 127 -0.23 -10.61 -4.45
C LEU A 127 -0.88 -10.56 -5.83
N GLU A 128 -0.31 -11.30 -6.77
CA GLU A 128 -0.97 -11.60 -8.02
C GLU A 128 -2.01 -12.69 -7.78
N PRO A 129 -3.26 -12.49 -8.25
CA PRO A 129 -4.31 -13.49 -8.05
C PRO A 129 -3.94 -14.89 -8.59
N PRO A 130 -4.28 -15.98 -7.87
CA PRO A 130 -5.02 -15.95 -6.61
C PRO A 130 -4.18 -15.59 -5.37
N THR A 131 -2.89 -15.94 -5.30
CA THR A 131 -2.07 -15.75 -4.07
C THR A 131 -0.56 -15.76 -4.34
N THR A 132 -0.11 -15.43 -5.55
CA THR A 132 1.32 -15.45 -5.89
C THR A 132 2.00 -14.19 -5.38
N PRO A 133 2.98 -14.30 -4.43
CA PRO A 133 3.70 -13.15 -3.92
C PRO A 133 4.75 -12.68 -4.93
N LEU A 134 4.62 -11.42 -5.35
CA LEU A 134 5.49 -10.75 -6.30
C LEU A 134 5.95 -9.39 -5.78
N VAL A 135 7.01 -8.88 -6.39
CA VAL A 135 7.51 -7.53 -6.21
C VAL A 135 7.42 -6.80 -7.55
N PHE A 136 6.72 -5.68 -7.58
CA PHE A 136 6.75 -4.71 -8.67
C PHE A 136 7.78 -3.65 -8.35
N SER A 137 8.76 -3.48 -9.24
CA SER A 137 9.85 -2.52 -9.09
C SER A 137 9.76 -1.43 -10.14
N VAL A 138 9.84 -0.18 -9.69
CA VAL A 138 10.05 0.99 -10.54
C VAL A 138 11.49 1.43 -10.39
N ILE A 139 12.21 1.51 -11.51
CA ILE A 139 13.63 1.80 -11.53
C ILE A 139 13.85 3.20 -12.12
N THR A 140 14.62 4.00 -11.39
CA THR A 140 15.03 5.34 -11.80
C THR A 140 16.55 5.41 -11.94
N THR A 141 17.05 6.27 -12.82
CA THR A 141 18.48 6.58 -12.97
C THR A 141 18.83 8.00 -12.54
N ASP A 142 17.81 8.86 -12.47
CA ASP A 142 17.91 10.26 -12.04
C ASP A 142 17.23 10.53 -10.69
N GLY A 143 16.59 9.51 -10.11
CA GLY A 143 15.79 9.59 -8.89
C GLY A 143 14.46 10.35 -9.05
N ARG A 144 14.10 10.79 -10.26
CA ARG A 144 12.94 11.64 -10.54
C ARG A 144 11.91 10.98 -11.44
N SER A 145 12.39 10.31 -12.50
CA SER A 145 11.53 9.73 -13.52
C SER A 145 11.74 8.22 -13.68
N VAL A 146 10.68 7.54 -14.08
CA VAL A 146 10.70 6.10 -14.37
C VAL A 146 11.58 5.85 -15.58
N ALA A 147 12.65 5.06 -15.41
CA ALA A 147 13.45 4.55 -16.52
C ALA A 147 12.84 3.27 -17.09
N ARG A 148 12.46 2.34 -16.21
CA ARG A 148 11.80 1.07 -16.55
C ARG A 148 11.08 0.48 -15.35
N THR A 149 10.27 -0.53 -15.59
CA THR A 149 9.61 -1.33 -14.55
C THR A 149 9.95 -2.81 -14.73
N MET A 150 9.83 -3.57 -13.65
CA MET A 150 9.95 -5.03 -13.68
C MET A 150 9.10 -5.68 -12.59
N THR A 151 8.74 -6.94 -12.80
CA THR A 151 8.07 -7.75 -11.79
C THR A 151 8.87 -9.03 -11.56
N THR A 152 9.12 -9.36 -10.31
CA THR A 152 9.89 -10.53 -9.89
C THR A 152 9.20 -11.28 -8.76
N PRO A 153 9.51 -12.58 -8.54
CA PRO A 153 9.07 -13.27 -7.35
C PRO A 153 9.51 -12.55 -6.06
N ASP A 154 8.63 -12.54 -5.07
CA ASP A 154 8.97 -12.02 -3.74
C ASP A 154 9.74 -13.09 -2.95
N MET A 155 11.06 -12.97 -2.93
CA MET A 155 11.94 -13.93 -2.26
C MET A 155 11.88 -13.82 -0.72
N ASP A 156 11.36 -12.72 -0.20
CA ASP A 156 11.18 -12.49 1.24
C ASP A 156 9.76 -12.88 1.72
N ALA A 157 8.91 -13.38 0.81
CA ALA A 157 7.59 -13.85 1.19
C ALA A 157 7.71 -15.10 2.06
N PRO A 158 6.93 -15.19 3.18
CA PRO A 158 6.90 -16.42 3.94
C PRO A 158 6.44 -17.58 3.03
N GLU A 159 7.22 -18.65 2.99
CA GLU A 159 6.83 -19.86 2.25
C GLU A 159 5.49 -20.34 2.80
N ASN A 160 4.44 -20.22 1.99
CA ASN A 160 3.15 -20.82 2.30
C ASN A 160 3.31 -22.34 2.38
N GLY A 161 3.58 -22.84 3.61
CA GLY A 161 3.27 -24.22 4.01
C GLY A 161 3.69 -25.33 3.07
N ARG A 162 4.93 -25.37 2.58
CA ARG A 162 5.52 -26.67 2.23
C ARG A 162 5.98 -27.31 3.53
N GLY A 163 5.03 -27.99 4.17
CA GLY A 163 5.32 -28.90 5.27
C GLY A 163 6.39 -29.90 4.85
N ARG A 164 7.37 -30.04 5.72
CA ARG A 164 8.25 -31.19 5.75
C ARG A 164 7.48 -32.43 6.17
#